data_16861cf14e4b677097e42b1d94036a06
#
_entry.id   16861cf14e4b677097e42b1d94036a06
#
_cell.length_a   1.000
_cell.length_b   1.000
_cell.length_c   1.000
_cell.angle_alpha   90.00
_cell.angle_beta   90.00
_cell.angle_gamma   90.00
#
_symmetry.space_group_name_H-M   'P 1'
#
loop_
_entity.id
_entity.type
_entity.pdbx_description
1 polymer ?
#
loop_
_entity_poly.entity_id
_entity_poly.type
_entity_poly.pdbx_seq_one_letter_code
_entity_poly.pdbx_strand_id
1 'polypeptide(L)'
;MPNSACGLLTADHIDEALLNQCQHFHIMGSSLFSFRIIDAMRKAIENIKGRSGTVSFDPNIRKEMLNIPEMSQAFEYILDYTDIFLPSDGELDYFGLNPERNEQVLVDKLLKRGVKHVVIKRGPRGASYFSANETHHVAGFSVPVVDPTGAGDCFGATFVSLFLNGATPREALRWANASGSLAISQRGPMEGTSTQAEISAFLAAQHP
;
A
#
# COMPACT_ATOMS: atom_id res chain seq x y z
N MET A 1 16.11 -4.89 8.87
CA MET A 1 17.48 -4.94 9.41
C MET A 1 18.45 -5.27 8.28
N PRO A 2 19.61 -4.58 8.13
CA PRO A 2 20.52 -4.78 6.99
C PRO A 2 20.99 -6.23 6.79
N ASN A 3 21.06 -7.01 7.84
CA ASN A 3 21.52 -8.40 7.83
C ASN A 3 20.37 -9.43 7.86
N SER A 4 19.13 -9.02 7.60
CA SER A 4 18.01 -9.95 7.41
C SER A 4 18.03 -10.55 6.00
N ALA A 5 17.32 -11.66 5.79
CA ALA A 5 17.17 -12.27 4.47
C ALA A 5 16.71 -11.25 3.41
N CYS A 6 15.75 -10.38 3.78
CA CYS A 6 15.32 -9.29 2.89
C CYS A 6 16.47 -8.32 2.54
N GLY A 7 17.37 -7.98 3.51
CA GLY A 7 18.50 -7.07 3.26
C GLY A 7 19.58 -7.64 2.37
N LEU A 8 19.58 -8.94 2.13
CA LEU A 8 20.52 -9.63 1.25
C LEU A 8 20.01 -9.81 -0.18
N LEU A 9 18.76 -9.45 -0.43
CA LEU A 9 18.12 -9.56 -1.74
C LEU A 9 18.79 -8.59 -2.73
N THR A 10 19.13 -9.08 -3.92
CA THR A 10 19.77 -8.30 -5.00
C THR A 10 18.95 -8.42 -6.29
N ALA A 11 19.27 -7.59 -7.28
CA ALA A 11 18.65 -7.65 -8.60
C ALA A 11 18.81 -9.02 -9.30
N ASP A 12 19.87 -9.77 -8.98
CA ASP A 12 20.10 -11.11 -9.54
C ASP A 12 19.15 -12.18 -8.99
N HIS A 13 18.56 -11.93 -7.81
CA HIS A 13 17.55 -12.82 -7.24
C HIS A 13 16.16 -12.62 -7.86
N ILE A 14 15.98 -11.59 -8.69
CA ILE A 14 14.71 -11.34 -9.37
C ILE A 14 14.64 -12.19 -10.62
N ASP A 15 13.76 -13.18 -10.59
CA ASP A 15 13.49 -14.04 -11.73
C ASP A 15 12.67 -13.29 -12.79
N GLU A 16 13.31 -13.02 -13.93
CA GLU A 16 12.68 -12.33 -15.05
C GLU A 16 11.54 -13.13 -15.68
N ALA A 17 11.65 -14.46 -15.69
CA ALA A 17 10.57 -15.30 -16.23
C ALA A 17 9.31 -15.20 -15.37
N LEU A 18 9.47 -15.07 -14.05
CA LEU A 18 8.37 -14.81 -13.13
C LEU A 18 7.81 -13.38 -13.32
N LEU A 19 8.66 -12.37 -13.37
CA LEU A 19 8.24 -11.00 -13.61
C LEU A 19 7.45 -10.86 -14.92
N ASN A 20 7.87 -11.57 -15.96
CA ASN A 20 7.21 -11.54 -17.27
C ASN A 20 5.79 -12.13 -17.25
N GLN A 21 5.40 -12.84 -16.22
CA GLN A 21 4.03 -13.33 -16.00
C GLN A 21 3.19 -12.37 -15.14
N CYS A 22 3.83 -11.41 -14.44
CA CYS A 22 3.16 -10.46 -13.58
C CYS A 22 2.73 -9.23 -14.38
N GLN A 23 1.53 -8.72 -14.10
CA GLN A 23 1.02 -7.46 -14.66
C GLN A 23 0.97 -6.34 -13.62
N HIS A 24 1.20 -6.70 -12.36
CA HIS A 24 1.19 -5.77 -11.24
C HIS A 24 2.34 -6.07 -10.29
N PHE A 25 2.94 -5.01 -9.74
CA PHE A 25 3.97 -5.11 -8.72
C PHE A 25 3.63 -4.23 -7.52
N HIS A 26 3.52 -4.85 -6.35
CA HIS A 26 3.29 -4.13 -5.09
C HIS A 26 4.60 -3.88 -4.36
N ILE A 27 4.82 -2.65 -3.92
CA ILE A 27 6.01 -2.23 -3.21
C ILE A 27 5.65 -1.86 -1.78
N MET A 28 6.38 -2.47 -0.83
CA MET A 28 6.31 -2.15 0.58
C MET A 28 7.53 -1.33 0.99
N GLY A 29 7.33 -0.06 1.34
CA GLY A 29 8.43 0.88 1.64
C GLY A 29 9.27 0.48 2.84
N SER A 30 8.67 -0.19 3.83
CA SER A 30 9.39 -0.72 4.99
C SER A 30 10.49 -1.74 4.65
N SER A 31 10.48 -2.29 3.43
CA SER A 31 11.52 -3.21 2.94
C SER A 31 12.73 -2.49 2.33
N LEU A 32 12.65 -1.17 2.07
CA LEU A 32 13.66 -0.36 1.37
C LEU A 32 14.80 0.09 2.27
N PHE A 33 15.44 -0.79 2.99
CA PHE A 33 16.50 -0.44 3.94
C PHE A 33 17.92 -0.80 3.47
N SER A 34 18.10 -1.16 2.19
CA SER A 34 19.43 -1.40 1.60
C SER A 34 19.43 -1.04 0.12
N PHE A 35 20.59 -0.57 -0.38
CA PHE A 35 20.80 -0.30 -1.81
C PHE A 35 20.49 -1.50 -2.70
N ARG A 36 20.83 -2.71 -2.25
CA ARG A 36 20.59 -3.94 -3.00
C ARG A 36 19.10 -4.16 -3.28
N ILE A 37 18.24 -3.93 -2.28
CA ILE A 37 16.80 -4.03 -2.44
C ILE A 37 16.29 -2.93 -3.37
N ILE A 38 16.82 -1.72 -3.26
CA ILE A 38 16.43 -0.60 -4.13
C ILE A 38 16.74 -0.94 -5.60
N ASP A 39 17.90 -1.51 -5.89
CA ASP A 39 18.28 -1.95 -7.24
C ASP A 39 17.39 -3.09 -7.74
N ALA A 40 17.11 -4.09 -6.90
CA ALA A 40 16.18 -5.17 -7.23
C ALA A 40 14.79 -4.62 -7.56
N MET A 41 14.32 -3.64 -6.80
CA MET A 41 13.03 -3.01 -6.99
C MET A 41 12.97 -2.18 -8.27
N ARG A 42 14.04 -1.43 -8.59
CA ARG A 42 14.15 -0.71 -9.87
C ARG A 42 14.02 -1.66 -11.05
N LYS A 43 14.77 -2.78 -11.04
CA LYS A 43 14.66 -3.81 -12.07
C LYS A 43 13.23 -4.32 -12.24
N ALA A 44 12.53 -4.59 -11.14
CA ALA A 44 11.15 -5.05 -11.17
C ALA A 44 10.19 -3.98 -11.73
N ILE A 45 10.32 -2.73 -11.28
CA ILE A 45 9.53 -1.60 -11.77
C ILE A 45 9.71 -1.43 -13.28
N GLU A 46 10.95 -1.38 -13.76
CA GLU A 46 11.27 -1.18 -15.17
C GLU A 46 10.70 -2.30 -16.04
N ASN A 47 10.81 -3.55 -15.61
CA ASN A 47 10.22 -4.69 -16.30
C ASN A 47 8.68 -4.59 -16.37
N ILE A 48 8.01 -4.33 -15.25
CA ILE A 48 6.55 -4.24 -15.19
C ILE A 48 6.03 -3.05 -16.01
N LYS A 49 6.62 -1.87 -15.84
CA LYS A 49 6.20 -0.65 -16.57
C LYS A 49 6.53 -0.73 -18.07
N GLY A 50 7.64 -1.36 -18.45
CA GLY A 50 8.00 -1.59 -19.85
C GLY A 50 6.99 -2.45 -20.61
N ARG A 51 6.18 -3.23 -19.91
CA ARG A 51 5.08 -4.05 -20.45
C ARG A 51 3.70 -3.47 -20.18
N SER A 52 3.61 -2.17 -19.86
CA SER A 52 2.35 -1.47 -19.52
C SER A 52 1.65 -2.03 -18.27
N GLY A 53 2.37 -2.70 -17.40
CA GLY A 53 1.87 -3.15 -16.11
C GLY A 53 1.71 -2.00 -15.12
N THR A 54 1.16 -2.29 -13.97
CA THR A 54 0.85 -1.31 -12.92
C THR A 54 1.71 -1.53 -11.67
N VAL A 55 1.94 -0.45 -10.93
CA VAL A 55 2.69 -0.47 -9.67
C VAL A 55 1.82 0.12 -8.57
N SER A 56 1.75 -0.58 -7.44
CA SER A 56 1.21 -0.01 -6.19
C SER A 56 2.29 0.15 -5.15
N PHE A 57 2.18 1.20 -4.34
CA PHE A 57 3.15 1.54 -3.32
C PHE A 57 2.48 1.85 -1.99
N ASP A 58 2.79 1.04 -0.97
CA ASP A 58 2.53 1.32 0.44
C ASP A 58 3.83 1.81 1.08
N PRO A 59 3.93 3.08 1.47
CA PRO A 59 5.18 3.62 2.02
C PRO A 59 5.58 2.94 3.32
N ASN A 60 4.66 2.59 4.18
CA ASN A 60 4.88 1.93 5.47
C ASN A 60 6.17 2.43 6.16
N ILE A 61 6.23 3.77 6.34
CA ILE A 61 7.44 4.47 6.78
C ILE A 61 7.70 4.20 8.26
N ARG A 62 8.94 3.82 8.55
CA ARG A 62 9.47 3.80 9.91
C ARG A 62 10.35 5.03 10.12
N LYS A 63 10.23 5.67 11.28
CA LYS A 63 10.96 6.93 11.60
C LYS A 63 12.47 6.81 11.40
N GLU A 64 13.02 5.63 11.66
CA GLU A 64 14.44 5.32 11.51
C GLU A 64 14.92 5.40 10.05
N MET A 65 14.02 5.26 9.10
CA MET A 65 14.33 5.29 7.66
C MET A 65 14.44 6.71 7.12
N LEU A 66 13.84 7.69 7.78
CA LEU A 66 13.78 9.08 7.31
C LEU A 66 15.14 9.80 7.34
N ASN A 67 16.09 9.29 8.13
CA ASN A 67 17.42 9.87 8.25
C ASN A 67 18.43 9.32 7.22
N ILE A 68 17.97 8.49 6.28
CA ILE A 68 18.80 7.89 5.24
C ILE A 68 18.51 8.63 3.93
N PRO A 69 19.44 9.49 3.42
CA PRO A 69 19.21 10.30 2.21
C PRO A 69 18.79 9.47 0.98
N GLU A 70 19.40 8.29 0.84
CA GLU A 70 19.13 7.37 -0.25
C GLU A 70 17.70 6.82 -0.24
N MET A 71 17.11 6.71 0.95
CA MET A 71 15.71 6.29 1.09
C MET A 71 14.76 7.34 0.52
N SER A 72 15.02 8.62 0.78
CA SER A 72 14.22 9.70 0.21
C SER A 72 14.27 9.68 -1.31
N GLN A 73 15.45 9.47 -1.89
CA GLN A 73 15.61 9.34 -3.35
C GLN A 73 14.90 8.10 -3.90
N ALA A 74 14.94 6.99 -3.19
CA ALA A 74 14.23 5.78 -3.58
C ALA A 74 12.71 5.97 -3.54
N PHE A 75 12.18 6.62 -2.51
CA PHE A 75 10.76 6.95 -2.42
C PHE A 75 10.31 7.86 -3.55
N GLU A 76 11.08 8.90 -3.86
CA GLU A 76 10.77 9.80 -4.98
C GLU A 76 10.76 9.04 -6.31
N TYR A 77 11.77 8.20 -6.56
CA TYR A 77 11.82 7.34 -7.74
C TYR A 77 10.60 6.41 -7.83
N ILE A 78 10.24 5.74 -6.75
CA ILE A 78 9.10 4.82 -6.73
C ILE A 78 7.80 5.57 -7.02
N LEU A 79 7.61 6.75 -6.42
CA LEU A 79 6.41 7.57 -6.64
C LEU A 79 6.24 7.94 -8.11
N ASP A 80 7.31 8.20 -8.86
CA ASP A 80 7.25 8.53 -10.29
C ASP A 80 6.70 7.38 -11.16
N TYR A 81 6.78 6.14 -10.67
CA TYR A 81 6.27 4.95 -11.36
C TYR A 81 5.01 4.37 -10.74
N THR A 82 4.51 4.97 -9.65
CA THR A 82 3.36 4.47 -8.89
C THR A 82 2.05 4.82 -9.56
N ASP A 83 1.23 3.81 -9.81
CA ASP A 83 -0.15 3.98 -10.27
C ASP A 83 -1.14 4.07 -9.08
N ILE A 84 -0.93 3.26 -8.03
CA ILE A 84 -1.78 3.21 -6.84
C ILE A 84 -0.93 3.48 -5.60
N PHE A 85 -1.18 4.57 -4.90
CA PHE A 85 -0.45 4.97 -3.69
C PHE A 85 -1.32 4.76 -2.45
N LEU A 86 -0.81 4.02 -1.44
CA LEU A 86 -1.58 3.58 -0.27
C LEU A 86 -0.97 4.06 1.07
N PRO A 87 -0.81 5.36 1.30
CA PRO A 87 -0.27 5.85 2.56
C PRO A 87 -1.29 5.75 3.70
N SER A 88 -0.80 5.76 4.94
CA SER A 88 -1.61 6.16 6.09
C SER A 88 -1.61 7.69 6.23
N ASP A 89 -2.63 8.25 6.87
CA ASP A 89 -2.72 9.70 7.06
C ASP A 89 -1.54 10.29 7.86
N GLY A 90 -0.99 9.53 8.81
CA GLY A 90 0.22 9.92 9.55
C GLY A 90 1.52 9.91 8.74
N GLU A 91 1.55 9.20 7.60
CA GLU A 91 2.73 9.11 6.74
C GLU A 91 2.83 10.28 5.74
N LEU A 92 1.72 10.94 5.47
CA LEU A 92 1.67 12.03 4.50
C LEU A 92 2.57 13.22 4.85
N ASP A 93 2.82 13.42 6.13
CA ASP A 93 3.70 14.50 6.63
C ASP A 93 5.19 14.21 6.36
N TYR A 94 5.56 12.95 6.19
CA TYR A 94 6.97 12.55 6.05
C TYR A 94 7.56 12.83 4.67
N PHE A 95 6.73 12.91 3.64
CA PHE A 95 7.20 13.13 2.27
C PHE A 95 7.50 14.61 1.94
N GLY A 96 7.30 15.54 2.89
CA GLY A 96 7.40 16.97 2.59
C GLY A 96 6.37 17.45 1.54
N LEU A 97 5.52 16.55 1.09
CA LEU A 97 4.51 16.82 0.07
C LEU A 97 3.35 17.65 0.61
N ASN A 98 3.18 17.68 1.94
CA ASN A 98 2.06 18.33 2.61
C ASN A 98 2.50 19.37 3.66
N PRO A 99 3.33 20.38 3.30
CA PRO A 99 3.79 21.40 4.25
C PRO A 99 2.64 22.23 4.84
N GLU A 100 1.54 22.31 4.12
CA GLU A 100 0.34 23.06 4.53
C GLU A 100 -0.64 22.20 5.35
N ARG A 101 -0.35 20.92 5.55
CA ARG A 101 -1.24 19.91 6.16
C ARG A 101 -2.64 19.91 5.54
N ASN A 102 -2.71 20.18 4.26
CA ASN A 102 -3.93 20.15 3.47
C ASN A 102 -3.95 18.91 2.58
N GLU A 103 -4.82 17.98 2.90
CA GLU A 103 -4.95 16.70 2.21
C GLU A 103 -5.28 16.88 0.72
N GLN A 104 -6.20 17.78 0.39
CA GLN A 104 -6.58 17.99 -1.00
C GLN A 104 -5.40 18.51 -1.84
N VAL A 105 -4.62 19.44 -1.31
CA VAL A 105 -3.41 19.94 -1.98
C VAL A 105 -2.40 18.81 -2.21
N LEU A 106 -2.25 17.92 -1.23
CA LEU A 106 -1.38 16.75 -1.39
C LEU A 106 -1.88 15.81 -2.47
N VAL A 107 -3.15 15.45 -2.43
CA VAL A 107 -3.77 14.55 -3.43
C VAL A 107 -3.60 15.17 -4.83
N ASP A 108 -3.87 16.45 -5.00
CA ASP A 108 -3.70 17.14 -6.28
C ASP A 108 -2.25 17.10 -6.78
N LYS A 109 -1.27 17.26 -5.88
CA LYS A 109 0.16 17.12 -6.23
C LYS A 109 0.50 15.70 -6.68
N LEU A 110 0.00 14.68 -5.99
CA LEU A 110 0.24 13.27 -6.35
C LEU A 110 -0.39 12.93 -7.70
N LEU A 111 -1.63 13.35 -7.93
CA LEU A 111 -2.31 13.12 -9.22
C LEU A 111 -1.59 13.84 -10.37
N LYS A 112 -1.14 15.09 -10.15
CA LYS A 112 -0.33 15.84 -11.14
C LYS A 112 1.02 15.19 -11.43
N ARG A 113 1.59 14.49 -10.46
CA ARG A 113 2.85 13.74 -10.61
C ARG A 113 2.68 12.48 -11.45
N GLY A 114 1.46 11.97 -11.62
CA GLY A 114 1.15 10.79 -12.42
C GLY A 114 0.58 9.61 -11.64
N VAL A 115 0.47 9.71 -10.32
CA VAL A 115 -0.28 8.74 -9.52
C VAL A 115 -1.74 8.77 -9.97
N LYS A 116 -2.30 7.61 -10.29
CA LYS A 116 -3.70 7.52 -10.80
C LYS A 116 -4.71 7.39 -9.67
N HIS A 117 -4.33 6.71 -8.60
CA HIS A 117 -5.20 6.36 -7.49
C HIS A 117 -4.46 6.58 -6.17
N VAL A 118 -5.04 7.37 -5.26
CA VAL A 118 -4.53 7.60 -3.93
C VAL A 118 -5.50 7.01 -2.92
N VAL A 119 -5.02 6.11 -2.05
CA VAL A 119 -5.84 5.42 -1.04
C VAL A 119 -5.28 5.73 0.34
N ILE A 120 -5.90 6.63 1.07
CA ILE A 120 -5.42 7.06 2.39
C ILE A 120 -6.06 6.19 3.46
N LYS A 121 -5.23 5.43 4.16
CA LYS A 121 -5.62 4.59 5.31
C LYS A 121 -5.74 5.47 6.56
N ARG A 122 -6.84 5.36 7.31
CA ARG A 122 -7.16 6.22 8.46
C ARG A 122 -7.41 5.44 9.76
N GLY A 123 -6.96 4.20 9.82
CA GLY A 123 -7.18 3.30 10.94
C GLY A 123 -8.67 3.15 11.26
N PRO A 124 -9.11 3.39 12.52
CA PRO A 124 -10.51 3.22 12.92
C PRO A 124 -11.50 4.08 12.13
N ARG A 125 -11.03 5.19 11.53
CA ARG A 125 -11.87 6.07 10.71
C ARG A 125 -12.11 5.53 9.30
N GLY A 126 -11.54 4.39 8.95
CA GLY A 126 -11.69 3.76 7.63
C GLY A 126 -10.65 4.22 6.62
N ALA A 127 -11.08 4.48 5.39
CA ALA A 127 -10.18 4.87 4.32
C ALA A 127 -10.86 5.78 3.29
N SER A 128 -10.04 6.55 2.57
CA SER A 128 -10.49 7.41 1.47
C SER A 128 -9.75 7.07 0.20
N TYR A 129 -10.44 7.12 -0.92
CA TYR A 129 -9.92 6.95 -2.27
C TYR A 129 -10.08 8.25 -3.04
N PHE A 130 -9.07 8.58 -3.84
CA PHE A 130 -9.06 9.74 -4.71
C PHE A 130 -8.48 9.36 -6.08
N SER A 131 -9.11 9.86 -7.11
CA SER A 131 -8.61 9.85 -8.48
C SER A 131 -8.94 11.17 -9.16
N ALA A 132 -8.59 11.32 -10.44
CA ALA A 132 -8.96 12.50 -11.21
C ALA A 132 -10.48 12.67 -11.38
N ASN A 133 -11.24 11.58 -11.26
CA ASN A 133 -12.66 11.55 -11.62
C ASN A 133 -13.61 11.41 -10.43
N GLU A 134 -13.13 10.84 -9.31
CA GLU A 134 -14.01 10.50 -8.19
C GLU A 134 -13.26 10.47 -6.86
N THR A 135 -14.02 10.69 -5.79
CA THR A 135 -13.55 10.59 -4.41
C THR A 135 -14.56 9.79 -3.60
N HIS A 136 -14.06 8.83 -2.81
CA HIS A 136 -14.88 8.02 -1.92
C HIS A 136 -14.28 8.01 -0.52
N HIS A 137 -15.15 7.97 0.48
CA HIS A 137 -14.78 7.65 1.85
C HIS A 137 -15.65 6.50 2.35
N VAL A 138 -15.01 5.52 2.98
CA VAL A 138 -15.69 4.38 3.62
C VAL A 138 -15.22 4.29 5.06
N ALA A 139 -16.17 4.37 6.00
CA ALA A 139 -15.87 4.26 7.43
C ALA A 139 -15.29 2.89 7.77
N GLY A 140 -14.46 2.85 8.82
CA GLY A 140 -13.93 1.61 9.37
C GLY A 140 -14.99 0.84 10.17
N PHE A 141 -14.64 -0.37 10.54
CA PHE A 141 -15.47 -1.21 11.41
C PHE A 141 -14.96 -1.13 12.84
N SER A 142 -15.90 -1.10 13.80
CA SER A 142 -15.56 -1.12 15.23
C SER A 142 -15.40 -2.57 15.68
N VAL A 143 -14.15 -2.95 15.99
CA VAL A 143 -13.81 -4.28 16.47
C VAL A 143 -12.86 -4.19 17.68
N PRO A 144 -12.81 -5.19 18.56
CA PRO A 144 -11.77 -5.27 19.59
C PRO A 144 -10.39 -5.36 18.96
N VAL A 145 -9.47 -4.49 19.39
CA VAL A 145 -8.09 -4.49 18.92
C VAL A 145 -7.25 -5.38 19.84
N VAL A 146 -6.74 -6.47 19.28
CA VAL A 146 -5.83 -7.41 19.94
C VAL A 146 -4.38 -7.09 19.57
N ASP A 147 -4.09 -6.97 18.26
CA ASP A 147 -2.77 -6.64 17.74
C ASP A 147 -2.91 -5.86 16.42
N PRO A 148 -2.40 -4.64 16.31
CA PRO A 148 -2.52 -3.83 15.08
C PRO A 148 -1.58 -4.28 13.95
N THR A 149 -0.68 -5.25 14.20
CA THR A 149 0.33 -5.70 13.24
C THR A 149 -0.34 -6.40 12.04
N GLY A 150 0.08 -6.06 10.82
CA GLY A 150 -0.44 -6.67 9.60
C GLY A 150 -1.74 -6.05 9.06
N ALA A 151 -2.40 -5.17 9.81
CA ALA A 151 -3.66 -4.54 9.36
C ALA A 151 -3.51 -3.78 8.04
N GLY A 152 -2.42 -3.00 7.90
CA GLY A 152 -2.10 -2.27 6.68
C GLY A 152 -1.85 -3.19 5.49
N ASP A 153 -1.13 -4.27 5.72
CA ASP A 153 -0.79 -5.27 4.70
C ASP A 153 -2.05 -5.99 4.20
N CYS A 154 -2.92 -6.44 5.12
CA CYS A 154 -4.20 -7.05 4.78
C CYS A 154 -5.13 -6.08 4.04
N PHE A 155 -5.20 -4.82 4.50
CA PHE A 155 -5.94 -3.76 3.80
C PHE A 155 -5.42 -3.55 2.37
N GLY A 156 -4.10 -3.34 2.22
CA GLY A 156 -3.46 -3.06 0.93
C GLY A 156 -3.64 -4.20 -0.06
N ALA A 157 -3.37 -5.43 0.39
CA ALA A 157 -3.53 -6.63 -0.44
C ALA A 157 -4.98 -6.80 -0.93
N THR A 158 -5.95 -6.62 -0.03
CA THR A 158 -7.39 -6.74 -0.35
C THR A 158 -7.82 -5.65 -1.33
N PHE A 159 -7.46 -4.38 -1.04
CA PHE A 159 -7.81 -3.26 -1.92
C PHE A 159 -7.25 -3.47 -3.33
N VAL A 160 -5.93 -3.67 -3.45
CA VAL A 160 -5.25 -3.80 -4.74
C VAL A 160 -5.77 -4.98 -5.54
N SER A 161 -5.93 -6.15 -4.87
CA SER A 161 -6.45 -7.34 -5.54
C SER A 161 -7.86 -7.12 -6.11
N LEU A 162 -8.80 -6.63 -5.32
CA LEU A 162 -10.18 -6.42 -5.78
C LEU A 162 -10.26 -5.32 -6.84
N PHE A 163 -9.57 -4.21 -6.63
CA PHE A 163 -9.57 -3.08 -7.55
C PHE A 163 -9.03 -3.46 -8.93
N LEU A 164 -7.91 -4.18 -8.99
CA LEU A 164 -7.33 -4.65 -10.26
C LEU A 164 -8.20 -5.73 -10.95
N ASN A 165 -9.06 -6.43 -10.20
CA ASN A 165 -10.02 -7.37 -10.74
C ASN A 165 -11.40 -6.72 -11.04
N GLY A 166 -11.49 -5.39 -11.06
CA GLY A 166 -12.66 -4.66 -11.56
C GLY A 166 -13.71 -4.29 -10.52
N ALA A 167 -13.44 -4.47 -9.22
CA ALA A 167 -14.30 -3.93 -8.19
C ALA A 167 -14.30 -2.39 -8.22
N THR A 168 -15.44 -1.78 -7.87
CA THR A 168 -15.50 -0.33 -7.71
C THR A 168 -14.61 0.13 -6.55
N PRO A 169 -14.05 1.38 -6.59
CA PRO A 169 -13.23 1.88 -5.50
C PRO A 169 -13.92 1.80 -4.14
N ARG A 170 -15.22 2.10 -4.10
CA ARG A 170 -16.01 2.05 -2.87
C ARG A 170 -16.14 0.62 -2.32
N GLU A 171 -16.36 -0.33 -3.17
CA GLU A 171 -16.42 -1.75 -2.80
C GLU A 171 -15.06 -2.26 -2.32
N ALA A 172 -13.99 -1.99 -3.08
CA ALA A 172 -12.63 -2.35 -2.70
C ALA A 172 -12.23 -1.75 -1.34
N LEU A 173 -12.57 -0.47 -1.06
CA LEU A 173 -12.35 0.16 0.24
C LEU A 173 -13.11 -0.55 1.37
N ARG A 174 -14.39 -0.91 1.14
CA ARG A 174 -15.21 -1.57 2.15
C ARG A 174 -14.63 -2.93 2.53
N TRP A 175 -14.25 -3.73 1.55
CA TRP A 175 -13.62 -5.03 1.77
C TRP A 175 -12.25 -4.90 2.42
N ALA A 176 -11.44 -3.93 2.00
CA ALA A 176 -10.14 -3.66 2.59
C ALA A 176 -10.24 -3.24 4.06
N ASN A 177 -11.20 -2.37 4.42
CA ASN A 177 -11.48 -2.01 5.80
C ASN A 177 -11.89 -3.24 6.64
N ALA A 178 -12.70 -4.14 6.08
CA ALA A 178 -13.11 -5.37 6.76
C ALA A 178 -11.91 -6.31 6.98
N SER A 179 -11.08 -6.50 5.96
CA SER A 179 -9.86 -7.32 6.05
C SER A 179 -8.88 -6.78 7.11
N GLY A 180 -8.63 -5.47 7.12
CA GLY A 180 -7.81 -4.83 8.14
C GLY A 180 -8.41 -4.97 9.55
N SER A 181 -9.74 -4.92 9.68
CA SER A 181 -10.43 -5.10 10.97
C SER A 181 -10.33 -6.54 11.48
N LEU A 182 -10.44 -7.53 10.61
CA LEU A 182 -10.22 -8.94 10.97
C LEU A 182 -8.76 -9.17 11.41
N ALA A 183 -7.79 -8.57 10.70
CA ALA A 183 -6.38 -8.68 11.04
C ALA A 183 -6.09 -8.23 12.47
N ILE A 184 -6.61 -7.08 12.91
CA ILE A 184 -6.35 -6.55 14.25
C ILE A 184 -7.07 -7.31 15.38
N SER A 185 -8.00 -8.18 15.05
CA SER A 185 -8.77 -8.99 16.01
C SER A 185 -8.02 -10.26 16.46
N GLN A 186 -6.87 -10.55 15.85
CA GLN A 186 -6.03 -11.69 16.18
C GLN A 186 -4.63 -11.19 16.60
N ARG A 187 -3.91 -12.03 17.34
CA ARG A 187 -2.55 -11.71 17.80
C ARG A 187 -1.53 -12.25 16.79
N GLY A 188 -0.69 -11.36 16.27
CA GLY A 188 0.39 -11.72 15.36
C GLY A 188 0.17 -11.17 13.94
N PRO A 189 1.24 -11.08 13.14
CA PRO A 189 1.22 -10.39 11.84
C PRO A 189 0.48 -11.14 10.72
N MET A 190 0.24 -12.46 10.90
CA MET A 190 -0.35 -13.31 9.86
C MET A 190 -1.61 -14.05 10.31
N GLU A 191 -1.82 -14.16 11.61
CA GLU A 191 -2.89 -14.97 12.21
C GLU A 191 -4.28 -14.38 11.92
N GLY A 192 -4.35 -13.07 11.67
CA GLY A 192 -5.57 -12.36 11.29
C GLY A 192 -5.79 -12.23 9.77
N THR A 193 -4.96 -12.89 8.94
CA THR A 193 -5.22 -12.92 7.49
C THR A 193 -6.52 -13.65 7.20
N SER A 194 -7.30 -13.13 6.24
CA SER A 194 -8.66 -13.61 6.01
C SER A 194 -8.87 -13.98 4.55
N THR A 195 -9.63 -15.03 4.33
CA THR A 195 -10.14 -15.42 3.00
C THR A 195 -11.27 -14.50 2.55
N GLN A 196 -11.57 -14.49 1.27
CA GLN A 196 -12.73 -13.77 0.74
C GLN A 196 -14.06 -14.19 1.41
N ALA A 197 -14.21 -15.47 1.72
CA ALA A 197 -15.40 -15.99 2.38
C ALA A 197 -15.56 -15.43 3.81
N GLU A 198 -14.48 -15.34 4.57
CA GLU A 198 -14.47 -14.76 5.92
C GLU A 198 -14.74 -13.27 5.89
N ILE A 199 -14.15 -12.53 4.97
CA ILE A 199 -14.42 -11.10 4.78
C ILE A 199 -15.90 -10.90 4.41
N SER A 200 -16.45 -11.71 3.50
CA SER A 200 -17.86 -11.66 3.10
C SER A 200 -18.79 -11.92 4.27
N ALA A 201 -18.51 -12.95 5.07
CA ALA A 201 -19.28 -13.28 6.26
C ALA A 201 -19.25 -12.14 7.30
N PHE A 202 -18.06 -11.54 7.52
CA PHE A 202 -17.91 -10.38 8.40
C PHE A 202 -18.76 -9.21 7.90
N LEU A 203 -18.70 -8.88 6.62
CA LEU A 203 -19.48 -7.80 6.02
C LEU A 203 -20.99 -8.02 6.10
N ALA A 204 -21.43 -9.26 5.94
CA ALA A 204 -22.85 -9.63 6.09
C ALA A 204 -23.34 -9.44 7.55
N ALA A 205 -22.48 -9.75 8.53
CA ALA A 205 -22.81 -9.59 9.95
C ALA A 205 -22.85 -8.11 10.42
N GLN A 206 -22.25 -7.18 9.65
CA GLN A 206 -22.27 -5.74 9.94
C GLN A 206 -23.52 -5.01 9.41
N HIS A 207 -24.38 -5.69 8.68
CA HIS A 207 -25.66 -5.16 8.24
C HIS A 207 -26.79 -5.83 9.03
N PRO A 208 -27.47 -5.08 9.94
CA PRO A 208 -28.75 -5.53 10.49
C PRO A 208 -29.86 -5.50 9.42
#